data_b7060d9b5b4db9790d2a3fcb615195d8
#
_entry.id   b7060d9b5b4db9790d2a3fcb615195d8
#
_cell.length_a   1.000
_cell.length_b   1.000
_cell.length_c   1.000
_cell.angle_alpha   90.00
_cell.angle_beta   90.00
_cell.angle_gamma   90.00
#
_symmetry.space_group_name_H-M   'P 1'
#
loop_
_entity.id
_entity.type
_entity.pdbx_description
1 polymer ?
#
loop_
_entity_poly.entity_id
_entity_poly.type
_entity_poly.pdbx_seq_one_letter_code
_entity_poly.pdbx_strand_id
1 'polypeptide(L)'
;MSATVFGTGALDALGDVADGSTVMIGGFGPAGQPVELVEALLEQGATDLVVVSNNAGNGEDPLARLIQHGRVAKMVCSFPRQVDSWHFDAAYRSGAVELELVPQGNLAERIRAAGAGIGAFFTPTGFGTPLAEGKEHRRIDGVDHVLEYPIHADLALVRADRADGAGNLVYRKTARNFGPIMATAARRTVVQVREVVPVGALDPEAVVTPGIYVDAVVELPARAARTEITA
;
A
#
# COMPACT_ATOMS: atom_id res chain seq x y z
N MET A 1 12.77 10.70 17.00
CA MET A 1 11.74 10.73 15.95
C MET A 1 11.99 11.96 15.11
N SER A 2 12.09 11.83 13.81
CA SER A 2 12.19 12.97 12.89
C SER A 2 10.83 13.69 12.83
N ALA A 3 10.84 15.02 12.64
CA ALA A 3 9.60 15.76 12.43
C ALA A 3 9.05 15.43 11.02
N THR A 4 7.73 15.34 10.88
CA THR A 4 7.09 15.17 9.59
C THR A 4 7.48 16.31 8.64
N VAL A 5 7.94 15.96 7.42
CA VAL A 5 8.31 16.92 6.38
C VAL A 5 7.08 17.19 5.51
N PHE A 6 6.85 18.46 5.15
CA PHE A 6 5.79 18.84 4.22
C PHE A 6 6.40 19.14 2.86
N GLY A 7 6.13 18.28 1.88
CA GLY A 7 6.64 18.41 0.52
C GLY A 7 5.85 19.41 -0.31
N THR A 8 6.52 20.06 -1.26
CA THR A 8 5.91 21.03 -2.19
C THR A 8 5.24 20.36 -3.40
N GLY A 9 5.52 19.06 -3.63
CA GLY A 9 4.95 18.24 -4.67
C GLY A 9 5.15 16.74 -4.39
N ALA A 10 4.53 15.89 -5.18
CA ALA A 10 4.58 14.44 -4.96
C ALA A 10 6.00 13.89 -5.10
N LEU A 11 6.77 14.34 -6.08
CA LEU A 11 8.15 13.91 -6.32
C LEU A 11 9.08 14.37 -5.19
N ASP A 12 8.93 15.61 -4.73
CA ASP A 12 9.68 16.15 -3.59
C ASP A 12 9.40 15.37 -2.31
N ALA A 13 8.12 15.12 -2.00
CA ALA A 13 7.72 14.33 -0.83
C ALA A 13 8.18 12.87 -0.93
N LEU A 14 8.18 12.29 -2.13
CA LEU A 14 8.63 10.92 -2.37
C LEU A 14 10.11 10.75 -2.07
N GLY A 15 10.96 11.72 -2.49
CA GLY A 15 12.41 11.60 -2.41
C GLY A 15 12.96 10.42 -3.20
N ASP A 16 14.19 10.01 -2.89
CA ASP A 16 14.85 8.91 -3.60
C ASP A 16 14.35 7.54 -3.12
N VAL A 17 14.00 6.69 -4.07
CA VAL A 17 13.63 5.28 -3.85
C VAL A 17 14.65 4.40 -4.58
N ALA A 18 15.31 3.51 -3.87
CA ALA A 18 16.32 2.64 -4.45
C ALA A 18 15.68 1.50 -5.26
N ASP A 19 16.41 1.01 -6.26
CA ASP A 19 16.05 -0.22 -6.97
C ASP A 19 15.95 -1.39 -5.99
N GLY A 20 15.03 -2.31 -6.22
CA GLY A 20 14.78 -3.47 -5.36
C GLY A 20 14.00 -3.16 -4.06
N SER A 21 13.61 -1.90 -3.83
CA SER A 21 12.84 -1.53 -2.63
C SER A 21 11.51 -2.24 -2.55
N THR A 22 11.09 -2.59 -1.32
CA THR A 22 9.72 -3.02 -1.03
C THR A 22 8.84 -1.80 -0.79
N VAL A 23 7.82 -1.64 -1.63
CA VAL A 23 6.91 -0.48 -1.60
C VAL A 23 5.48 -0.95 -1.32
N MET A 24 4.90 -0.49 -0.21
CA MET A 24 3.48 -0.66 0.08
C MET A 24 2.67 0.47 -0.57
N ILE A 25 1.64 0.12 -1.32
CA ILE A 25 0.75 1.07 -1.97
C ILE A 25 -0.67 0.87 -1.45
N GLY A 26 -1.18 1.86 -0.72
CA GLY A 26 -2.52 1.86 -0.17
C GLY A 26 -3.59 1.86 -1.26
N GLY A 27 -4.77 1.39 -0.91
CA GLY A 27 -5.93 1.38 -1.80
C GLY A 27 -6.71 0.06 -1.79
N PHE A 28 -7.96 0.16 -2.19
CA PHE A 28 -8.86 -0.96 -2.45
C PHE A 28 -9.63 -0.65 -3.73
N GLY A 29 -9.22 -1.23 -4.86
CA GLY A 29 -9.57 -0.67 -6.15
C GLY A 29 -9.10 0.80 -6.22
N PRO A 30 -9.90 1.72 -6.76
CA PRO A 30 -9.53 3.13 -6.83
C PRO A 30 -9.65 3.88 -5.48
N ALA A 31 -10.36 3.30 -4.49
CA ALA A 31 -10.60 3.97 -3.21
C ALA A 31 -9.33 4.02 -2.36
N GLY A 32 -8.85 5.22 -2.05
CA GLY A 32 -7.67 5.43 -1.20
C GLY A 32 -6.33 5.18 -1.90
N GLN A 33 -6.31 5.02 -3.21
CA GLN A 33 -5.06 4.89 -3.96
C GLN A 33 -4.33 6.24 -4.00
N PRO A 34 -3.02 6.28 -3.65
CA PRO A 34 -2.20 7.50 -3.68
C PRO A 34 -1.68 7.77 -5.10
N VAL A 35 -2.59 8.12 -6.01
CA VAL A 35 -2.37 8.20 -7.46
C VAL A 35 -1.15 9.05 -7.82
N GLU A 36 -1.06 10.24 -7.25
CA GLU A 36 0.00 11.19 -7.58
C GLU A 36 1.37 10.76 -7.03
N LEU A 37 1.41 10.08 -5.88
CA LEU A 37 2.65 9.51 -5.35
C LEU A 37 3.11 8.31 -6.18
N VAL A 38 2.19 7.50 -6.69
CA VAL A 38 2.54 6.37 -7.59
C VAL A 38 3.00 6.89 -8.96
N GLU A 39 2.41 7.98 -9.46
CA GLU A 39 2.92 8.68 -10.66
C GLU A 39 4.34 9.22 -10.45
N ALA A 40 4.61 9.83 -9.28
CA ALA A 40 5.95 10.31 -8.92
C ALA A 40 6.97 9.16 -8.82
N LEU A 41 6.57 7.99 -8.28
CA LEU A 41 7.41 6.80 -8.24
C LEU A 41 7.74 6.29 -9.65
N LEU A 42 6.76 6.32 -10.56
CA LEU A 42 6.97 5.98 -11.96
C LEU A 42 7.94 6.95 -12.65
N GLU A 43 7.79 8.25 -12.41
CA GLU A 43 8.63 9.32 -12.96
C GLU A 43 10.06 9.21 -12.45
N GLN A 44 10.26 8.96 -11.16
CA GLN A 44 11.57 8.79 -10.53
C GLN A 44 12.36 7.63 -11.16
N GLY A 45 11.68 6.55 -11.55
CA GLY A 45 12.26 5.51 -12.39
C GLY A 45 12.90 4.34 -11.66
N ALA A 46 12.73 4.17 -10.35
CA ALA A 46 13.18 2.98 -9.61
C ALA A 46 12.67 1.67 -10.25
N THR A 47 13.52 0.65 -10.25
CA THR A 47 13.26 -0.66 -10.89
C THR A 47 13.32 -1.80 -9.89
N ASP A 48 12.97 -3.00 -10.33
CA ASP A 48 13.02 -4.24 -9.54
C ASP A 48 12.23 -4.18 -8.23
N LEU A 49 11.19 -3.35 -8.19
CA LEU A 49 10.39 -3.11 -7.00
C LEU A 49 9.61 -4.36 -6.58
N VAL A 50 9.54 -4.61 -5.27
CA VAL A 50 8.57 -5.50 -4.65
C VAL A 50 7.37 -4.67 -4.22
N VAL A 51 6.26 -4.78 -4.93
CA VAL A 51 5.06 -3.99 -4.63
C VAL A 51 4.07 -4.80 -3.80
N VAL A 52 3.67 -4.25 -2.65
CA VAL A 52 2.64 -4.81 -1.76
C VAL A 52 1.40 -3.95 -1.84
N SER A 53 0.31 -4.49 -2.37
CA SER A 53 -0.98 -3.79 -2.49
C SER A 53 -2.14 -4.77 -2.48
N ASN A 54 -3.38 -4.30 -2.37
CA ASN A 54 -4.54 -5.18 -2.44
C ASN A 54 -4.75 -5.79 -3.83
N ASN A 55 -4.41 -5.06 -4.88
CA ASN A 55 -4.53 -5.46 -6.28
C ASN A 55 -3.28 -5.05 -7.09
N ALA A 56 -3.25 -5.42 -8.36
CA ALA A 56 -2.13 -5.13 -9.26
C ALA A 56 -2.43 -3.97 -10.24
N GLY A 57 -3.38 -3.12 -9.92
CA GLY A 57 -3.82 -2.05 -10.80
C GLY A 57 -4.85 -2.50 -11.85
N ASN A 58 -5.47 -1.53 -12.51
CA ASN A 58 -6.51 -1.75 -13.51
C ASN A 58 -6.42 -0.69 -14.60
N GLY A 59 -6.63 -1.08 -15.86
CA GLY A 59 -6.55 -0.16 -17.00
C GLY A 59 -5.20 0.56 -17.06
N GLU A 60 -5.29 1.87 -17.14
CA GLU A 60 -4.15 2.79 -17.18
C GLU A 60 -3.92 3.51 -15.84
N ASP A 61 -4.34 2.91 -14.73
CA ASP A 61 -4.04 3.51 -13.44
C ASP A 61 -2.52 3.48 -13.16
N PRO A 62 -1.98 4.37 -12.29
CA PRO A 62 -0.55 4.47 -12.09
C PRO A 62 0.11 3.18 -11.59
N LEU A 63 -0.60 2.35 -10.80
CA LEU A 63 -0.09 1.07 -10.34
C LEU A 63 0.06 0.07 -11.49
N ALA A 64 -0.94 0.01 -12.40
CA ALA A 64 -0.86 -0.83 -13.60
C ALA A 64 0.28 -0.36 -14.53
N ARG A 65 0.51 0.96 -14.61
CA ARG A 65 1.61 1.55 -15.39
C ARG A 65 2.98 1.26 -14.82
N LEU A 66 3.15 1.13 -13.50
CA LEU A 66 4.42 0.65 -12.93
C LEU A 66 4.79 -0.73 -13.49
N ILE A 67 3.80 -1.63 -13.58
CA ILE A 67 3.99 -2.97 -14.17
C ILE A 67 4.27 -2.86 -15.68
N GLN A 68 3.49 -2.08 -16.40
CA GLN A 68 3.66 -1.84 -17.86
C GLN A 68 5.08 -1.38 -18.20
N HIS A 69 5.65 -0.50 -17.39
CA HIS A 69 6.98 0.06 -17.59
C HIS A 69 8.10 -0.81 -17.01
N GLY A 70 7.82 -2.07 -16.60
CA GLY A 70 8.82 -3.00 -16.09
C GLY A 70 9.48 -2.55 -14.77
N ARG A 71 8.78 -1.78 -13.94
CA ARG A 71 9.32 -1.29 -12.66
C ARG A 71 9.17 -2.31 -11.53
N VAL A 72 8.26 -3.28 -11.68
CA VAL A 72 7.89 -4.24 -10.66
C VAL A 72 8.47 -5.61 -10.97
N ALA A 73 9.33 -6.13 -10.12
CA ALA A 73 9.82 -7.51 -10.20
C ALA A 73 8.88 -8.50 -9.50
N LYS A 74 8.26 -8.08 -8.40
CA LYS A 74 7.35 -8.94 -7.63
C LYS A 74 6.12 -8.16 -7.16
N MET A 75 4.95 -8.79 -7.34
CA MET A 75 3.68 -8.30 -6.83
C MET A 75 3.20 -9.19 -5.68
N VAL A 76 2.99 -8.61 -4.49
CA VAL A 76 2.37 -9.27 -3.32
C VAL A 76 0.98 -8.69 -3.15
N CYS A 77 -0.07 -9.46 -3.43
CA CYS A 77 -1.43 -8.94 -3.41
C CYS A 77 -2.48 -10.02 -3.16
N SER A 78 -3.70 -9.61 -2.87
CA SER A 78 -4.82 -10.54 -2.64
C SER A 78 -5.73 -10.72 -3.85
N PHE A 79 -5.76 -9.75 -4.74
CA PHE A 79 -6.65 -9.73 -5.90
C PHE A 79 -5.96 -9.13 -7.13
N PRO A 80 -5.05 -9.90 -7.79
CA PRO A 80 -4.20 -9.37 -8.87
C PRO A 80 -4.99 -8.97 -10.12
N ARG A 81 -6.11 -9.63 -10.40
CA ARG A 81 -6.89 -9.45 -11.61
C ARG A 81 -8.21 -8.75 -11.36
N GLN A 82 -8.45 -7.70 -12.12
CA GLN A 82 -9.73 -7.00 -12.27
C GLN A 82 -10.15 -7.11 -13.76
N VAL A 83 -11.18 -6.39 -14.16
CA VAL A 83 -11.71 -6.45 -15.53
C VAL A 83 -10.65 -6.09 -16.57
N ASP A 84 -9.85 -5.04 -16.30
CA ASP A 84 -8.89 -4.47 -17.25
C ASP A 84 -7.44 -4.63 -16.77
N SER A 85 -7.09 -5.80 -16.19
CA SER A 85 -5.74 -6.07 -15.66
C SER A 85 -4.76 -6.59 -16.73
N TRP A 86 -4.84 -6.07 -17.96
CA TRP A 86 -4.03 -6.54 -19.10
C TRP A 86 -2.53 -6.36 -18.90
N HIS A 87 -2.07 -5.29 -18.25
CA HIS A 87 -0.64 -5.07 -17.99
C HIS A 87 -0.08 -6.11 -17.03
N PHE A 88 -0.80 -6.40 -15.93
CA PHE A 88 -0.44 -7.46 -15.01
C PHE A 88 -0.48 -8.84 -15.70
N ASP A 89 -1.54 -9.14 -16.45
CA ASP A 89 -1.69 -10.42 -17.14
C ASP A 89 -0.57 -10.68 -18.14
N ALA A 90 -0.17 -9.66 -18.90
CA ALA A 90 0.92 -9.77 -19.85
C ALA A 90 2.27 -10.01 -19.16
N ALA A 91 2.59 -9.23 -18.11
CA ALA A 91 3.83 -9.34 -17.35
C ALA A 91 3.93 -10.68 -16.60
N TYR A 92 2.83 -11.13 -15.98
CA TYR A 92 2.80 -12.41 -15.27
C TYR A 92 2.97 -13.61 -16.23
N ARG A 93 2.29 -13.62 -17.38
CA ARG A 93 2.41 -14.71 -18.36
C ARG A 93 3.77 -14.79 -19.02
N SER A 94 4.43 -13.65 -19.20
CA SER A 94 5.81 -13.60 -19.74
C SER A 94 6.89 -13.96 -18.70
N GLY A 95 6.52 -14.05 -17.41
CA GLY A 95 7.47 -14.26 -16.33
C GLY A 95 8.23 -12.99 -15.92
N ALA A 96 7.83 -11.81 -16.41
CA ALA A 96 8.45 -10.54 -16.06
C ALA A 96 8.10 -10.06 -14.63
N VAL A 97 6.99 -10.54 -14.07
CA VAL A 97 6.56 -10.23 -12.70
C VAL A 97 6.27 -11.52 -11.94
N GLU A 98 6.92 -11.70 -10.79
CA GLU A 98 6.57 -12.75 -9.83
C GLU A 98 5.29 -12.36 -9.08
N LEU A 99 4.39 -13.32 -8.84
CA LEU A 99 3.20 -13.13 -8.01
C LEU A 99 3.32 -13.92 -6.70
N GLU A 100 3.18 -13.23 -5.58
CA GLU A 100 2.84 -13.82 -4.28
C GLU A 100 1.37 -13.52 -3.97
N LEU A 101 0.51 -14.52 -4.21
CA LEU A 101 -0.90 -14.40 -3.90
C LEU A 101 -1.13 -14.67 -2.41
N VAL A 102 -1.72 -13.69 -1.71
CA VAL A 102 -1.97 -13.77 -0.26
C VAL A 102 -3.46 -13.55 -0.01
N PRO A 103 -4.16 -14.42 0.74
CA PRO A 103 -5.54 -14.15 1.14
C PRO A 103 -5.64 -12.77 1.79
N GLN A 104 -6.68 -12.00 1.45
CA GLN A 104 -6.77 -10.58 1.84
C GLN A 104 -6.66 -10.35 3.35
N GLY A 105 -7.31 -11.20 4.17
CA GLY A 105 -7.17 -11.14 5.61
C GLY A 105 -5.74 -11.40 6.08
N ASN A 106 -5.06 -12.40 5.50
CA ASN A 106 -3.66 -12.68 5.81
C ASN A 106 -2.74 -11.54 5.36
N LEU A 107 -3.01 -10.93 4.19
CA LEU A 107 -2.27 -9.75 3.73
C LEU A 107 -2.36 -8.60 4.74
N ALA A 108 -3.58 -8.28 5.17
CA ALA A 108 -3.81 -7.24 6.18
C ALA A 108 -3.10 -7.56 7.50
N GLU A 109 -3.22 -8.79 8.01
CA GLU A 109 -2.59 -9.19 9.27
C GLU A 109 -1.07 -9.29 9.17
N ARG A 110 -0.51 -9.73 8.07
CA ARG A 110 0.94 -9.74 7.85
C ARG A 110 1.54 -8.33 7.87
N ILE A 111 0.84 -7.36 7.26
CA ILE A 111 1.22 -5.93 7.30
C ILE A 111 1.06 -5.41 8.74
N ARG A 112 -0.08 -5.67 9.39
CA ARG A 112 -0.33 -5.23 10.77
C ARG A 112 0.69 -5.83 11.75
N ALA A 113 1.03 -7.10 11.59
CA ALA A 113 2.03 -7.78 12.41
C ALA A 113 3.40 -7.10 12.33
N ALA A 114 3.82 -6.67 11.14
CA ALA A 114 5.05 -5.90 10.95
C ALA A 114 5.05 -4.61 11.77
N GLY A 115 3.98 -3.81 11.65
CA GLY A 115 3.85 -2.56 12.41
C GLY A 115 3.73 -2.74 13.92
N ALA A 116 3.25 -3.90 14.38
CA ALA A 116 3.11 -4.25 15.79
C ALA A 116 4.32 -4.97 16.40
N GLY A 117 5.37 -5.25 15.61
CA GLY A 117 6.54 -6.01 16.06
C GLY A 117 6.24 -7.49 16.32
N ILE A 118 5.18 -8.06 15.74
CA ILE A 118 4.82 -9.48 15.85
C ILE A 118 5.64 -10.25 14.82
N GLY A 119 6.49 -11.18 15.28
CA GLY A 119 7.42 -11.91 14.41
C GLY A 119 6.77 -12.95 13.51
N ALA A 120 5.63 -13.53 13.93
CA ALA A 120 4.82 -14.48 13.16
C ALA A 120 3.49 -14.73 13.87
N PHE A 121 2.52 -15.28 13.15
CA PHE A 121 1.24 -15.68 13.74
C PHE A 121 0.66 -16.89 13.00
N PHE A 122 -0.19 -17.65 13.70
CA PHE A 122 -0.93 -18.77 13.12
C PHE A 122 -2.33 -18.33 12.70
N THR A 123 -2.78 -18.78 11.52
CA THR A 123 -4.13 -18.51 10.99
C THR A 123 -4.69 -19.76 10.30
N PRO A 124 -5.98 -20.04 10.40
CA PRO A 124 -6.61 -21.12 9.65
C PRO A 124 -6.79 -20.79 8.17
N THR A 125 -6.71 -19.51 7.80
CA THR A 125 -6.95 -19.06 6.44
C THR A 125 -5.84 -19.53 5.50
N GLY A 126 -6.22 -20.27 4.46
CA GLY A 126 -5.28 -20.85 3.48
C GLY A 126 -4.87 -22.27 3.79
N PHE A 127 -5.14 -22.82 4.98
CA PHE A 127 -4.88 -24.24 5.24
C PHE A 127 -5.58 -25.16 4.26
N GLY A 128 -4.91 -26.20 3.79
CA GLY A 128 -5.44 -27.14 2.80
C GLY A 128 -5.50 -26.63 1.37
N THR A 129 -4.92 -25.46 1.09
CA THR A 129 -4.79 -24.91 -0.26
C THR A 129 -3.32 -24.85 -0.69
N PRO A 130 -3.01 -24.64 -1.98
CA PRO A 130 -1.63 -24.44 -2.44
C PRO A 130 -0.91 -23.29 -1.74
N LEU A 131 -1.63 -22.32 -1.18
CA LEU A 131 -1.04 -21.18 -0.44
C LEU A 131 -0.42 -21.59 0.91
N ALA A 132 -0.70 -22.80 1.40
CA ALA A 132 -0.13 -23.36 2.63
C ALA A 132 1.12 -24.24 2.35
N GLU A 133 1.46 -24.50 1.10
CA GLU A 133 2.60 -25.34 0.75
C GLU A 133 3.91 -24.75 1.29
N GLY A 134 4.72 -25.61 1.94
CA GLY A 134 6.00 -25.20 2.53
C GLY A 134 5.91 -24.41 3.83
N LYS A 135 4.72 -24.06 4.32
CA LYS A 135 4.52 -23.34 5.59
C LYS A 135 4.41 -24.31 6.77
N GLU A 136 4.88 -23.89 7.95
CA GLU A 136 4.65 -24.64 9.19
C GLU A 136 3.16 -24.73 9.49
N HIS A 137 2.70 -25.90 9.91
CA HIS A 137 1.31 -26.14 10.29
C HIS A 137 1.21 -26.44 11.78
N ARG A 138 0.14 -25.98 12.40
CA ARG A 138 -0.15 -26.29 13.81
C ARG A 138 -1.63 -26.47 14.05
N ARG A 139 -2.00 -27.51 14.78
CA ARG A 139 -3.37 -27.70 15.23
C ARG A 139 -3.58 -26.99 16.56
N ILE A 140 -4.48 -26.02 16.59
CA ILE A 140 -4.82 -25.21 17.76
C ILE A 140 -6.33 -25.35 17.99
N ASP A 141 -6.72 -25.77 19.17
CA ASP A 141 -8.12 -25.99 19.56
C ASP A 141 -8.92 -26.82 18.54
N GLY A 142 -8.28 -27.84 17.97
CA GLY A 142 -8.92 -28.74 17.01
C GLY A 142 -8.99 -28.19 15.59
N VAL A 143 -8.52 -26.97 15.31
CA VAL A 143 -8.47 -26.33 14.00
C VAL A 143 -7.05 -26.28 13.47
N ASP A 144 -6.84 -26.65 12.23
CA ASP A 144 -5.53 -26.60 11.60
C ASP A 144 -5.21 -25.17 11.11
N HIS A 145 -3.99 -24.72 11.40
CA HIS A 145 -3.49 -23.39 11.11
C HIS A 145 -2.19 -23.48 10.31
N VAL A 146 -1.90 -22.42 9.56
CA VAL A 146 -0.62 -22.17 8.89
C VAL A 146 0.10 -21.00 9.55
N LEU A 147 1.43 -21.04 9.58
CA LEU A 147 2.26 -19.94 10.06
C LEU A 147 2.42 -18.89 8.97
N GLU A 148 2.15 -17.64 9.33
CA GLU A 148 2.36 -16.47 8.47
C GLU A 148 3.40 -15.53 9.08
N TYR A 149 4.25 -14.96 8.23
CA TYR A 149 5.28 -13.99 8.62
C TYR A 149 4.85 -12.56 8.28
N PRO A 150 5.32 -11.56 9.05
CA PRO A 150 5.03 -10.16 8.77
C PRO A 150 5.60 -9.73 7.41
N ILE A 151 4.98 -8.71 6.81
CA ILE A 151 5.49 -8.03 5.62
C ILE A 151 5.95 -6.63 6.04
N HIS A 152 7.25 -6.40 5.96
CA HIS A 152 7.87 -5.09 6.15
C HIS A 152 8.08 -4.41 4.79
N ALA A 153 8.17 -3.07 4.77
CA ALA A 153 8.51 -2.32 3.58
C ALA A 153 9.56 -1.23 3.87
N ASP A 154 10.25 -0.83 2.81
CA ASP A 154 11.14 0.33 2.85
C ASP A 154 10.32 1.62 2.77
N LEU A 155 9.22 1.59 1.99
CA LEU A 155 8.36 2.73 1.73
C LEU A 155 6.88 2.34 1.78
N ALA A 156 6.05 3.20 2.41
CA ALA A 156 4.60 3.14 2.26
C ALA A 156 4.09 4.43 1.59
N LEU A 157 3.32 4.27 0.52
CA LEU A 157 2.60 5.33 -0.15
C LEU A 157 1.12 5.27 0.26
N VAL A 158 0.66 6.30 0.94
CA VAL A 158 -0.66 6.33 1.56
C VAL A 158 -1.44 7.56 1.10
N ARG A 159 -2.75 7.41 0.96
CA ARG A 159 -3.67 8.53 0.77
C ARG A 159 -4.57 8.69 1.99
N ALA A 160 -4.55 9.88 2.59
CA ALA A 160 -5.50 10.30 3.62
C ALA A 160 -6.41 11.44 3.11
N ASP A 161 -7.42 11.80 3.88
CA ASP A 161 -8.28 12.95 3.54
C ASP A 161 -7.64 14.25 3.98
N ARG A 162 -7.23 14.30 5.26
CA ARG A 162 -6.53 15.45 5.83
C ARG A 162 -5.39 15.01 6.73
N ALA A 163 -4.38 15.87 6.84
CA ALA A 163 -3.34 15.81 7.86
C ALA A 163 -3.34 17.09 8.69
N ASP A 164 -2.91 17.02 9.94
CA ASP A 164 -2.54 18.23 10.67
C ASP A 164 -1.03 18.52 10.56
N GLY A 165 -0.60 19.66 11.08
CA GLY A 165 0.80 20.08 11.08
C GLY A 165 1.75 19.18 11.90
N ALA A 166 1.23 18.20 12.64
CA ALA A 166 2.01 17.16 13.33
C ALA A 166 2.02 15.82 12.58
N GLY A 167 1.39 15.74 11.39
CA GLY A 167 1.31 14.53 10.58
C GLY A 167 0.22 13.54 11.00
N ASN A 168 -0.67 13.91 11.92
CA ASN A 168 -1.82 13.08 12.27
C ASN A 168 -2.80 13.02 11.10
N LEU A 169 -3.32 11.80 10.79
CA LEU A 169 -4.15 11.57 9.61
C LEU A 169 -5.59 11.19 9.96
N VAL A 170 -6.51 11.76 9.18
CA VAL A 170 -7.90 11.32 9.11
C VAL A 170 -8.22 10.84 7.70
N TYR A 171 -9.09 9.84 7.60
CA TYR A 171 -9.47 9.22 6.33
C TYR A 171 -10.96 9.42 6.06
N ARG A 172 -11.35 9.28 4.79
CA ARG A 172 -12.74 9.41 4.40
C ARG A 172 -13.29 8.09 3.89
N LYS A 173 -14.31 7.55 4.57
CA LYS A 173 -15.04 6.35 4.15
C LYS A 173 -14.09 5.16 3.89
N THR A 174 -14.32 4.42 2.80
CA THR A 174 -13.55 3.24 2.40
C THR A 174 -12.12 3.55 1.95
N ALA A 175 -11.77 4.82 1.70
CA ALA A 175 -10.39 5.22 1.39
C ALA A 175 -9.41 4.99 2.55
N ARG A 176 -9.90 4.72 3.75
CA ARG A 176 -9.07 4.32 4.89
C ARG A 176 -8.37 2.98 4.67
N ASN A 177 -9.09 1.95 4.24
CA ASN A 177 -8.64 0.57 3.95
C ASN A 177 -7.26 0.17 4.52
N PHE A 178 -6.27 -0.15 3.68
CA PHE A 178 -4.93 -0.58 4.09
C PHE A 178 -4.01 0.55 4.58
N GLY A 179 -4.33 1.82 4.30
CA GLY A 179 -3.47 2.97 4.62
C GLY A 179 -2.91 2.97 6.04
N PRO A 180 -3.75 2.85 7.10
CA PRO A 180 -3.28 2.91 8.49
C PRO A 180 -2.28 1.82 8.86
N ILE A 181 -2.50 0.58 8.44
CA ILE A 181 -1.60 -0.53 8.77
C ILE A 181 -0.30 -0.47 7.96
N MET A 182 -0.36 -0.03 6.70
CA MET A 182 0.84 0.16 5.87
C MET A 182 1.75 1.24 6.43
N ALA A 183 1.18 2.34 6.92
CA ALA A 183 1.94 3.42 7.56
C ALA A 183 2.76 2.94 8.77
N THR A 184 2.28 1.93 9.50
CA THR A 184 3.01 1.38 10.66
C THR A 184 4.07 0.35 10.30
N ALA A 185 4.03 -0.21 9.08
CA ALA A 185 4.83 -1.37 8.67
C ALA A 185 6.05 -1.01 7.81
N ALA A 186 6.16 0.24 7.38
CA ALA A 186 7.25 0.72 6.53
C ALA A 186 8.29 1.50 7.35
N ARG A 187 9.52 1.53 6.83
CA ARG A 187 10.61 2.35 7.38
C ARG A 187 10.37 3.83 7.13
N ARG A 188 9.70 4.15 6.02
CA ARG A 188 9.34 5.51 5.62
C ARG A 188 7.91 5.52 5.09
N THR A 189 7.11 6.48 5.54
CA THR A 189 5.72 6.67 5.09
C THR A 189 5.55 8.04 4.47
N VAL A 190 5.13 8.06 3.22
CA VAL A 190 4.79 9.27 2.46
C VAL A 190 3.29 9.30 2.20
N VAL A 191 2.67 10.41 2.55
CA VAL A 191 1.21 10.55 2.52
C VAL A 191 0.80 11.71 1.62
N GLN A 192 -0.10 11.45 0.67
CA GLN A 192 -0.83 12.52 0.00
C GLN A 192 -2.16 12.78 0.70
N VAL A 193 -2.48 14.06 0.87
CA VAL A 193 -3.73 14.51 1.47
C VAL A 193 -4.41 15.56 0.58
N ARG A 194 -5.70 15.73 0.77
CA ARG A 194 -6.46 16.80 0.12
C ARG A 194 -6.20 18.16 0.78
N GLU A 195 -5.91 18.17 2.08
CA GLU A 195 -5.80 19.38 2.89
C GLU A 195 -4.89 19.14 4.10
N VAL A 196 -4.00 20.09 4.36
CA VAL A 196 -3.23 20.18 5.60
C VAL A 196 -3.87 21.26 6.48
N VAL A 197 -4.17 20.90 7.73
CA VAL A 197 -4.81 21.80 8.70
C VAL A 197 -3.87 22.11 9.87
N PRO A 198 -4.08 23.19 10.63
CA PRO A 198 -3.31 23.47 11.84
C PRO A 198 -3.40 22.34 12.87
N VAL A 199 -2.34 22.18 13.68
CA VAL A 199 -2.35 21.27 14.84
C VAL A 199 -3.51 21.63 15.77
N GLY A 200 -4.28 20.61 16.17
CA GLY A 200 -5.47 20.77 17.00
C GLY A 200 -6.77 21.08 16.24
N ALA A 201 -6.71 21.21 14.90
CA ALA A 201 -7.92 21.38 14.08
C ALA A 201 -8.59 20.05 13.70
N LEU A 202 -7.90 18.92 13.85
CA LEU A 202 -8.51 17.60 13.73
C LEU A 202 -9.17 17.21 15.05
N ASP A 203 -10.33 16.56 14.97
CA ASP A 203 -10.90 15.88 16.13
C ASP A 203 -9.96 14.74 16.54
N PRO A 204 -9.41 14.72 17.77
CA PRO A 204 -8.49 13.69 18.22
C PRO A 204 -9.11 12.28 18.18
N GLU A 205 -10.42 12.14 18.38
CA GLU A 205 -11.13 10.86 18.29
C GLU A 205 -11.26 10.36 16.83
N ALA A 206 -11.11 11.24 15.84
CA ALA A 206 -11.14 10.90 14.43
C ALA A 206 -9.76 10.56 13.86
N VAL A 207 -8.66 10.82 14.58
CA VAL A 207 -7.30 10.50 14.16
C VAL A 207 -7.13 8.98 14.12
N VAL A 208 -6.80 8.45 12.93
CA VAL A 208 -6.60 7.01 12.73
C VAL A 208 -5.14 6.63 12.65
N THR A 209 -4.30 7.46 12.00
CA THR A 209 -2.86 7.27 11.93
C THR A 209 -2.18 8.42 12.66
N PRO A 210 -1.53 8.16 13.80
CA PRO A 210 -0.73 9.18 14.50
C PRO A 210 0.47 9.63 13.66
N GLY A 211 0.85 10.90 13.77
CA GLY A 211 1.97 11.50 13.03
C GLY A 211 3.32 10.84 13.24
N ILE A 212 3.49 10.09 14.35
CA ILE A 212 4.72 9.32 14.62
C ILE A 212 5.05 8.27 13.56
N TYR A 213 4.08 7.89 12.73
CA TYR A 213 4.24 6.93 11.62
C TYR A 213 4.33 7.63 10.26
N VAL A 214 4.42 8.96 10.22
CA VAL A 214 4.37 9.72 8.97
C VAL A 214 5.65 10.55 8.83
N ASP A 215 6.42 10.27 7.80
CA ASP A 215 7.69 10.96 7.54
C ASP A 215 7.52 12.17 6.61
N ALA A 216 6.63 12.05 5.62
CA ALA A 216 6.35 13.15 4.71
C ALA A 216 4.87 13.24 4.35
N VAL A 217 4.38 14.47 4.25
CA VAL A 217 3.02 14.79 3.78
C VAL A 217 3.11 15.74 2.61
N VAL A 218 2.31 15.48 1.57
CA VAL A 218 2.11 16.42 0.47
C VAL A 218 0.62 16.73 0.33
N GLU A 219 0.30 18.01 0.29
CA GLU A 219 -1.06 18.49 -0.01
C GLU A 219 -1.25 18.53 -1.52
N LEU A 220 -2.17 17.71 -2.01
CA LEU A 220 -2.50 17.62 -3.43
C LEU A 220 -4.02 17.75 -3.57
N PRO A 221 -4.53 18.79 -4.22
CA PRO A 221 -5.96 18.95 -4.45
C PRO A 221 -6.49 17.75 -5.23
N ALA A 222 -7.70 17.30 -4.87
CA ALA A 222 -8.33 16.20 -5.59
C ALA A 222 -8.39 16.57 -7.09
N ARG A 223 -7.83 15.71 -7.94
CA ARG A 223 -8.04 15.82 -9.40
C ARG A 223 -9.54 15.90 -9.65
N ALA A 224 -9.96 16.87 -10.46
CA ALA A 224 -11.33 16.90 -10.97
C ALA A 224 -11.64 15.52 -11.55
N ALA A 225 -12.77 14.93 -11.16
CA ALA A 225 -13.20 13.65 -11.69
C ALA A 225 -13.12 13.73 -13.21
N ARG A 226 -12.36 12.84 -13.86
CA ARG A 226 -12.45 12.70 -15.30
C ARG A 226 -13.91 12.38 -15.59
N THR A 227 -14.61 13.31 -16.21
CA THR A 227 -15.96 13.07 -16.70
C THR A 227 -15.80 11.97 -17.75
N GLU A 228 -16.20 10.75 -17.43
CA GLU A 228 -16.36 9.71 -18.44
C GLU A 228 -17.41 10.24 -19.40
N ILE A 229 -16.95 10.64 -20.57
CA ILE A 229 -17.83 10.91 -21.70
C ILE A 229 -18.28 9.52 -22.16
N THR A 230 -19.42 9.08 -21.64
CA THR A 230 -20.17 7.97 -22.23
C THR A 230 -20.69 8.46 -23.57
N ALA A 231 -20.07 7.99 -24.65
CA ALA A 231 -20.61 8.02 -25.99
C ALA A 231 -21.32 6.71 -26.28
#